data_309f699f4231a4ebfaeaca6ab66b6ab6
#
_entry.id   309f699f4231a4ebfaeaca6ab66b6ab6
#
_cell.length_a   1.000
_cell.length_b   1.000
_cell.length_c   1.000
_cell.angle_alpha   90.00
_cell.angle_beta   90.00
_cell.angle_gamma   90.00
#
_symmetry.space_group_name_H-M   'P 1'
#
loop_
_entity.id
_entity.type
_entity.pdbx_description
1 polymer ?
#
loop_
_entity_poly.entity_id
_entity_poly.type
_entity_poly.pdbx_seq_one_letter_code
_entity_poly.pdbx_strand_id
1 'polypeptide(L)'
;MLIKYLGTAAAEGIPAVFCHCNVCNYSRQKQGRNIRTRSQVIIDNTLLIDFGPDTYWHSLQHGFNLADIHHCLISHAHADHLYPDDLKDRRRSRANLKPGTPPLSIYGSRCVLEALQPYSEDAVTKDASVIFHELFPYKKSSVAGYFVTPLPAVHGTEMPFVFIIEHDNVKYLYGHDSDILREETLDYIKQNQIRSLSTNKLILIAPCAILSSRKNNGGKHGNDKAENMGNNG
;
A
#
# COMPACT_ATOMS: atom_id res chain seq x y z
N MET A 1 8.14 8.64 18.16
CA MET A 1 7.52 8.21 16.89
C MET A 1 6.27 7.39 17.19
N LEU A 2 5.08 7.92 16.90
CA LEU A 2 3.78 7.25 17.05
C LEU A 2 3.30 6.74 15.69
N ILE A 3 3.14 5.43 15.55
CA ILE A 3 2.73 4.80 14.30
C ILE A 3 1.27 4.38 14.41
N LYS A 4 0.44 4.86 13.50
CA LYS A 4 -0.98 4.55 13.45
C LYS A 4 -1.32 3.86 12.13
N TYR A 5 -1.78 2.62 12.22
CA TYR A 5 -2.31 1.89 11.06
C TYR A 5 -3.72 2.37 10.75
N LEU A 6 -3.92 2.85 9.54
CA LEU A 6 -5.22 3.35 9.05
C LEU A 6 -5.98 2.23 8.32
N GLY A 7 -5.26 1.42 7.55
CA GLY A 7 -5.75 0.25 6.87
C GLY A 7 -4.71 -0.87 6.86
N THR A 8 -5.14 -2.12 6.72
CA THR A 8 -4.27 -3.30 6.87
C THR A 8 -4.61 -4.44 5.92
N ALA A 9 -5.48 -4.25 4.94
CA ALA A 9 -5.78 -5.24 3.93
C ALA A 9 -4.93 -5.04 2.66
N ALA A 10 -4.91 -6.06 1.82
CA ALA A 10 -4.44 -5.97 0.44
C ALA A 10 -5.49 -5.27 -0.45
N ALA A 11 -5.23 -5.20 -1.75
CA ALA A 11 -6.03 -4.48 -2.76
C ALA A 11 -7.53 -4.74 -2.70
N GLU A 12 -7.95 -5.95 -2.36
CA GLU A 12 -9.36 -6.35 -2.32
C GLU A 12 -10.12 -5.82 -1.10
N GLY A 13 -9.43 -5.50 -0.01
CA GLY A 13 -10.04 -5.21 1.29
C GLY A 13 -10.65 -6.43 1.99
N ILE A 14 -11.16 -6.26 3.21
CA ILE A 14 -11.99 -7.24 3.91
C ILE A 14 -13.20 -6.54 4.51
N PRO A 15 -14.44 -6.88 4.10
CA PRO A 15 -14.80 -7.86 3.06
C PRO A 15 -14.34 -7.41 1.68
N ALA A 16 -13.86 -8.36 0.86
CA ALA A 16 -13.42 -8.05 -0.49
C ALA A 16 -14.59 -7.61 -1.38
N VAL A 17 -14.31 -6.70 -2.32
CA VAL A 17 -15.31 -5.91 -3.07
C VAL A 17 -16.40 -6.78 -3.70
N PHE A 18 -16.03 -7.88 -4.36
CA PHE A 18 -16.98 -8.77 -5.05
C PHE A 18 -17.03 -10.18 -4.44
N CYS A 19 -16.77 -10.33 -3.13
CA CYS A 19 -16.61 -11.65 -2.52
C CYS A 19 -17.77 -12.04 -1.61
N HIS A 20 -18.27 -13.27 -1.77
CA HIS A 20 -19.31 -13.90 -0.95
C HIS A 20 -18.80 -15.07 -0.09
N CYS A 21 -17.46 -15.19 0.10
CA CYS A 21 -16.93 -16.25 0.96
C CYS A 21 -17.34 -16.05 2.42
N ASN A 22 -17.22 -17.11 3.23
CA ASN A 22 -17.64 -17.09 4.63
C ASN A 22 -16.97 -15.97 5.44
N VAL A 23 -15.69 -15.68 5.18
CA VAL A 23 -14.95 -14.59 5.85
C VAL A 23 -15.55 -13.23 5.51
N CYS A 24 -15.78 -12.97 4.22
CA CYS A 24 -16.34 -11.69 3.79
C CYS A 24 -17.80 -11.50 4.26
N ASN A 25 -18.62 -12.55 4.23
CA ASN A 25 -19.98 -12.49 4.75
C ASN A 25 -19.99 -12.29 6.27
N TYR A 26 -19.15 -13.01 7.00
CA TYR A 26 -18.99 -12.80 8.43
C TYR A 26 -18.55 -11.36 8.75
N SER A 27 -17.57 -10.83 8.01
CA SER A 27 -17.08 -9.46 8.21
C SER A 27 -18.16 -8.42 7.96
N ARG A 28 -19.00 -8.61 6.91
CA ARG A 28 -20.16 -7.73 6.65
C ARG A 28 -21.18 -7.75 7.80
N GLN A 29 -21.41 -8.90 8.41
CA GLN A 29 -22.34 -9.03 9.52
C GLN A 29 -21.80 -8.45 10.82
N LYS A 30 -20.52 -8.72 11.14
CA LYS A 30 -19.93 -8.36 12.43
C LYS A 30 -19.40 -6.95 12.49
N GLN A 31 -19.01 -6.38 11.34
CA GLN A 31 -18.49 -5.01 11.28
C GLN A 31 -17.28 -4.75 12.22
N GLY A 32 -16.98 -3.51 12.51
CA GLY A 32 -15.91 -3.12 13.43
C GLY A 32 -14.55 -3.65 13.00
N ARG A 33 -13.82 -4.33 13.87
CA ARG A 33 -12.47 -4.87 13.60
C ARG A 33 -12.40 -5.89 12.49
N ASN A 34 -13.53 -6.42 12.02
CA ASN A 34 -13.57 -7.34 10.90
C ASN A 34 -13.56 -6.62 9.53
N ILE A 35 -13.78 -5.31 9.52
CA ILE A 35 -13.62 -4.50 8.32
C ILE A 35 -12.16 -4.05 8.25
N ARG A 36 -11.50 -4.34 7.13
CA ARG A 36 -10.13 -3.92 6.87
C ARG A 36 -10.04 -3.24 5.52
N THR A 37 -9.70 -2.00 5.56
CA THR A 37 -9.40 -1.17 4.39
C THR A 37 -7.98 -1.43 3.90
N ARG A 38 -7.65 -0.96 2.70
CA ARG A 38 -6.34 -1.11 2.07
C ARG A 38 -5.23 -0.49 2.91
N SER A 39 -4.05 -1.05 2.79
CA SER A 39 -2.89 -0.70 3.61
C SER A 39 -2.53 0.77 3.56
N GLN A 40 -2.47 1.42 4.72
CA GLN A 40 -2.01 2.79 4.88
C GLN A 40 -1.54 3.02 6.31
N VAL A 41 -0.53 3.85 6.49
CA VAL A 41 0.01 4.22 7.81
C VAL A 41 0.21 5.73 7.89
N ILE A 42 -0.01 6.31 9.07
CA ILE A 42 0.41 7.68 9.38
C ILE A 42 1.35 7.68 10.59
N ILE A 43 2.42 8.45 10.52
CA ILE A 43 3.40 8.61 11.59
C ILE A 43 3.29 10.02 12.15
N ASP A 44 3.11 10.13 13.48
CA ASP A 44 2.99 11.38 14.25
C ASP A 44 2.00 12.40 13.65
N ASN A 45 0.97 11.92 12.93
CA ASN A 45 0.02 12.72 12.14
C ASN A 45 0.69 13.66 11.12
N THR A 46 1.91 13.39 10.69
CA THR A 46 2.73 14.26 9.84
C THR A 46 3.16 13.58 8.54
N LEU A 47 3.61 12.33 8.64
CA LEU A 47 4.10 11.55 7.51
C LEU A 47 3.12 10.45 7.17
N LEU A 48 2.50 10.53 6.00
CA LEU A 48 1.63 9.49 5.45
C LEU A 48 2.46 8.48 4.67
N ILE A 49 2.12 7.21 4.74
CA ILE A 49 2.70 6.16 3.90
C ILE A 49 1.58 5.51 3.09
N ASP A 50 1.74 5.59 1.78
CA ASP A 50 0.79 5.27 0.73
C ASP A 50 -0.42 6.23 0.67
N PHE A 51 -0.98 6.36 -0.54
CA PHE A 51 -2.11 7.24 -0.85
C PHE A 51 -3.09 6.48 -1.75
N GLY A 52 -3.70 5.44 -1.18
CA GLY A 52 -4.67 4.60 -1.85
C GLY A 52 -6.09 5.18 -1.85
N PRO A 53 -7.06 4.51 -2.48
CA PRO A 53 -8.44 5.00 -2.63
C PRO A 53 -9.21 5.11 -1.30
N ASP A 54 -8.76 4.47 -0.23
CA ASP A 54 -9.37 4.55 1.08
C ASP A 54 -8.86 5.76 1.91
N THR A 55 -7.93 6.55 1.38
CA THR A 55 -7.28 7.68 2.10
C THR A 55 -8.30 8.69 2.62
N TYR A 56 -9.28 9.06 1.80
CA TYR A 56 -10.35 9.96 2.23
C TYR A 56 -11.14 9.37 3.41
N TRP A 57 -11.55 8.11 3.32
CA TRP A 57 -12.25 7.42 4.40
C TRP A 57 -11.41 7.32 5.67
N HIS A 58 -10.12 7.02 5.55
CA HIS A 58 -9.20 6.98 6.69
C HIS A 58 -9.12 8.33 7.40
N SER A 59 -9.08 9.44 6.66
CA SER A 59 -9.05 10.77 7.26
C SER A 59 -10.28 11.06 8.13
N LEU A 60 -11.47 10.67 7.67
CA LEU A 60 -12.71 10.81 8.42
C LEU A 60 -12.75 9.88 9.65
N GLN A 61 -12.42 8.60 9.45
CA GLN A 61 -12.51 7.60 10.51
C GLN A 61 -11.50 7.84 11.64
N HIS A 62 -10.33 8.35 11.32
CA HIS A 62 -9.23 8.56 12.26
C HIS A 62 -9.06 10.02 12.70
N GLY A 63 -9.90 10.93 12.21
CA GLY A 63 -10.03 12.30 12.68
C GLY A 63 -8.82 13.18 12.36
N PHE A 64 -8.21 13.03 11.18
CA PHE A 64 -7.17 13.94 10.71
C PHE A 64 -7.59 14.62 9.40
N ASN A 65 -7.02 15.80 9.15
CA ASN A 65 -7.30 16.55 7.92
C ASN A 65 -6.16 16.35 6.92
N LEU A 66 -6.47 15.85 5.72
CA LEU A 66 -5.49 15.69 4.64
C LEU A 66 -4.84 17.01 4.22
N ALA A 67 -5.52 18.15 4.43
CA ALA A 67 -4.94 19.46 4.16
C ALA A 67 -3.74 19.80 5.07
N ASP A 68 -3.68 19.20 6.26
CA ASP A 68 -2.58 19.39 7.22
C ASP A 68 -1.44 18.35 7.04
N ILE A 69 -1.60 17.40 6.11
CA ILE A 69 -0.55 16.45 5.72
C ILE A 69 0.30 17.06 4.61
N HIS A 70 1.61 17.13 4.84
CA HIS A 70 2.54 17.76 3.90
C HIS A 70 3.60 16.82 3.33
N HIS A 71 3.65 15.58 3.81
CA HIS A 71 4.61 14.58 3.35
C HIS A 71 3.94 13.21 3.20
N CYS A 72 4.18 12.57 2.05
CA CYS A 72 3.67 11.24 1.75
C CYS A 72 4.75 10.38 1.10
N LEU A 73 5.06 9.21 1.67
CA LEU A 73 5.88 8.18 1.05
C LEU A 73 4.96 7.25 0.26
N ILE A 74 5.33 6.87 -0.95
CA ILE A 74 4.62 5.87 -1.74
C ILE A 74 5.52 4.65 -1.91
N SER A 75 5.04 3.49 -1.47
CA SER A 75 5.79 2.24 -1.53
C SER A 75 5.93 1.73 -2.97
N HIS A 76 4.87 1.80 -3.75
CA HIS A 76 4.85 1.38 -5.15
C HIS A 76 3.60 1.91 -5.89
N ALA A 77 3.54 1.69 -7.21
CA ALA A 77 2.55 2.32 -8.08
C ALA A 77 1.24 1.53 -8.29
N HIS A 78 0.96 0.49 -7.50
CA HIS A 78 -0.35 -0.18 -7.57
C HIS A 78 -1.47 0.75 -7.07
N ALA A 79 -2.66 0.60 -7.64
CA ALA A 79 -3.79 1.50 -7.40
C ALA A 79 -4.31 1.51 -5.96
N ASP A 80 -4.05 0.48 -5.18
CA ASP A 80 -4.39 0.40 -3.76
C ASP A 80 -3.41 1.14 -2.86
N HIS A 81 -2.20 1.46 -3.35
CA HIS A 81 -1.17 2.27 -2.69
C HIS A 81 -1.01 3.66 -3.29
N LEU A 82 -1.38 3.84 -4.56
CA LEU A 82 -1.31 5.13 -5.25
C LEU A 82 -2.60 5.38 -6.02
N TYR A 83 -3.47 6.25 -5.50
CA TYR A 83 -4.69 6.73 -6.14
C TYR A 83 -4.60 8.25 -6.37
N PRO A 84 -3.99 8.68 -7.49
CA PRO A 84 -3.62 10.09 -7.67
C PRO A 84 -4.79 11.00 -8.03
N ASP A 85 -5.96 10.45 -8.34
CA ASP A 85 -7.12 11.28 -8.70
C ASP A 85 -7.54 12.24 -7.59
N ASP A 86 -7.48 11.81 -6.33
CA ASP A 86 -7.80 12.67 -5.19
C ASP A 86 -6.79 13.82 -4.97
N LEU A 87 -5.57 13.70 -5.51
CA LEU A 87 -4.56 14.77 -5.43
C LEU A 87 -5.01 16.03 -6.19
N LYS A 88 -5.87 15.88 -7.21
CA LYS A 88 -6.45 16.99 -7.96
C LYS A 88 -7.29 17.91 -7.08
N ASP A 89 -7.83 17.36 -5.98
CA ASP A 89 -8.69 18.12 -5.07
C ASP A 89 -7.91 19.01 -4.11
N ARG A 90 -6.56 18.87 -4.03
CA ARG A 90 -5.70 19.80 -3.29
C ARG A 90 -5.51 21.15 -4.00
N ARG A 91 -6.01 21.33 -5.21
CA ARG A 91 -5.94 22.61 -5.93
C ARG A 91 -6.67 23.71 -5.18
N ARG A 92 -6.14 24.94 -5.21
CA ARG A 92 -6.79 26.11 -4.59
C ARG A 92 -8.20 26.40 -5.14
N SER A 93 -8.49 25.97 -6.35
CA SER A 93 -9.83 26.06 -6.95
C SER A 93 -10.85 25.10 -6.34
N ARG A 94 -10.40 24.06 -5.66
CA ARG A 94 -11.24 23.02 -5.03
C ARG A 94 -11.10 22.97 -3.52
N ALA A 95 -9.91 23.25 -2.98
CA ALA A 95 -9.61 23.22 -1.56
C ALA A 95 -9.36 24.64 -1.01
N ASN A 96 -10.00 24.99 0.09
CA ASN A 96 -9.72 26.19 0.84
C ASN A 96 -8.57 25.92 1.83
N LEU A 97 -7.35 25.89 1.32
CA LEU A 97 -6.15 25.69 2.14
C LEU A 97 -5.86 26.96 2.95
N LYS A 98 -5.39 26.80 4.19
CA LYS A 98 -4.94 27.92 5.03
C LYS A 98 -3.84 28.73 4.33
N PRO A 99 -3.76 30.04 4.51
CA PRO A 99 -2.65 30.84 4.01
C PRO A 99 -1.32 30.26 4.50
N GLY A 100 -0.34 30.10 3.60
CA GLY A 100 0.97 29.55 3.94
C GLY A 100 1.03 28.02 4.04
N THR A 101 -0.05 27.30 3.75
CA THR A 101 0.00 25.83 3.67
C THR A 101 1.04 25.41 2.63
N PRO A 102 2.06 24.61 3.01
CA PRO A 102 3.09 24.17 2.08
C PRO A 102 2.52 23.14 1.08
N PRO A 103 3.19 22.94 -0.06
CA PRO A 103 2.85 21.85 -0.97
C PRO A 103 2.91 20.49 -0.27
N LEU A 104 2.13 19.54 -0.78
CA LEU A 104 2.28 18.13 -0.42
C LEU A 104 3.50 17.55 -1.15
N SER A 105 4.52 17.17 -0.41
CA SER A 105 5.69 16.48 -0.92
C SER A 105 5.44 14.99 -0.99
N ILE A 106 5.45 14.40 -2.18
CA ILE A 106 5.30 12.96 -2.41
C ILE A 106 6.66 12.39 -2.77
N TYR A 107 7.05 11.32 -2.08
CA TYR A 107 8.32 10.64 -2.23
C TYR A 107 8.10 9.20 -2.70
N GLY A 108 8.79 8.76 -3.73
CA GLY A 108 8.66 7.40 -4.24
C GLY A 108 9.78 7.01 -5.19
N SER A 109 9.71 5.80 -5.74
CA SER A 109 10.60 5.35 -6.80
C SER A 109 10.32 6.09 -8.10
N ARG A 110 11.22 5.97 -9.07
CA ARG A 110 11.02 6.51 -10.41
C ARG A 110 9.68 6.06 -11.02
N CYS A 111 9.31 4.80 -10.87
CA CYS A 111 8.05 4.28 -11.40
C CYS A 111 6.82 4.92 -10.75
N VAL A 112 6.89 5.27 -9.46
CA VAL A 112 5.85 6.06 -8.78
C VAL A 112 5.76 7.45 -9.40
N LEU A 113 6.88 8.11 -9.66
CA LEU A 113 6.90 9.44 -10.27
C LEU A 113 6.37 9.40 -11.72
N GLU A 114 6.71 8.39 -12.47
CA GLU A 114 6.19 8.18 -13.83
C GLU A 114 4.67 7.97 -13.83
N ALA A 115 4.14 7.19 -12.88
CA ALA A 115 2.70 7.02 -12.70
C ALA A 115 1.99 8.34 -12.31
N LEU A 116 2.71 9.26 -11.64
CA LEU A 116 2.21 10.58 -11.26
C LEU A 116 2.39 11.64 -12.36
N GLN A 117 3.19 11.37 -13.41
CA GLN A 117 3.48 12.32 -14.47
C GLN A 117 2.22 12.93 -15.12
N PRO A 118 1.16 12.15 -15.47
CA PRO A 118 -0.05 12.71 -16.05
C PRO A 118 -0.75 13.74 -15.14
N TYR A 119 -0.47 13.69 -13.85
CA TYR A 119 -1.02 14.59 -12.84
C TYR A 119 -0.10 15.80 -12.58
N SER A 120 1.17 15.73 -13.00
CA SER A 120 2.14 16.81 -12.86
C SER A 120 1.98 17.91 -13.91
N GLU A 121 1.56 17.56 -15.11
CA GLU A 121 1.34 18.50 -16.22
C GLU A 121 0.02 19.27 -16.08
N ASP A 122 -0.87 18.78 -15.24
CA ASP A 122 -2.13 19.42 -14.91
C ASP A 122 -1.91 20.53 -13.85
N ALA A 123 -2.89 21.40 -13.67
CA ALA A 123 -2.86 22.55 -12.75
C ALA A 123 -2.45 22.24 -11.30
N VAL A 124 -2.34 20.96 -10.90
CA VAL A 124 -1.88 20.51 -9.58
C VAL A 124 -0.47 21.03 -9.28
N THR A 125 0.46 20.90 -10.22
CA THR A 125 1.85 21.37 -10.04
C THR A 125 2.01 22.85 -10.32
N LYS A 126 1.19 23.43 -11.20
CA LYS A 126 1.22 24.87 -11.49
C LYS A 126 0.84 25.72 -10.28
N ASP A 127 -0.05 25.20 -9.43
CA ASP A 127 -0.41 25.84 -8.17
C ASP A 127 0.58 25.54 -7.02
N ALA A 128 1.68 24.81 -7.31
CA ALA A 128 2.64 24.30 -6.33
C ALA A 128 1.98 23.55 -5.18
N SER A 129 0.84 22.91 -5.44
CA SER A 129 0.09 22.17 -4.40
C SER A 129 0.64 20.79 -4.11
N VAL A 130 1.40 20.21 -5.05
CA VAL A 130 2.08 18.91 -4.92
C VAL A 130 3.49 19.00 -5.51
N ILE A 131 4.47 18.40 -4.85
CA ILE A 131 5.87 18.30 -5.32
C ILE A 131 6.30 16.84 -5.25
N PHE A 132 6.99 16.35 -6.28
CA PHE A 132 7.46 14.98 -6.38
C PHE A 132 8.95 14.88 -6.13
N HIS A 133 9.37 13.87 -5.33
CA HIS A 133 10.75 13.61 -4.96
C HIS A 133 11.11 12.15 -5.25
N GLU A 134 12.12 11.92 -6.07
CA GLU A 134 12.62 10.57 -6.33
C GLU A 134 13.47 10.06 -5.16
N LEU A 135 13.16 8.84 -4.73
CA LEU A 135 13.95 8.09 -3.76
C LEU A 135 14.77 7.02 -4.46
N PHE A 136 15.99 6.80 -3.98
CA PHE A 136 16.91 5.81 -4.53
C PHE A 136 17.17 4.68 -3.53
N PRO A 137 17.21 3.42 -3.99
CA PRO A 137 17.46 2.26 -3.12
C PRO A 137 18.69 2.47 -2.25
N TYR A 138 18.59 2.10 -0.97
CA TYR A 138 19.64 2.17 0.05
C TYR A 138 20.15 3.58 0.36
N LYS A 139 19.63 4.63 -0.27
CA LYS A 139 20.04 6.01 -0.03
C LYS A 139 19.15 6.64 1.04
N LYS A 140 19.75 6.95 2.19
CA LYS A 140 19.08 7.67 3.28
C LYS A 140 18.76 9.12 2.87
N SER A 141 17.51 9.53 3.07
CA SER A 141 17.00 10.86 2.78
C SER A 141 16.29 11.45 4.00
N SER A 142 16.32 12.77 4.17
CA SER A 142 15.55 13.46 5.22
C SER A 142 14.15 13.77 4.68
N VAL A 143 13.10 13.32 5.39
CA VAL A 143 11.69 13.51 5.04
C VAL A 143 10.92 13.86 6.31
N ALA A 144 10.31 15.03 6.37
CA ALA A 144 9.46 15.45 7.49
C ALA A 144 10.12 15.36 8.89
N GLY A 145 11.44 15.52 8.97
CA GLY A 145 12.19 15.34 10.22
C GLY A 145 12.61 13.90 10.52
N TYR A 146 12.20 12.94 9.71
CA TYR A 146 12.66 11.55 9.76
C TYR A 146 13.81 11.31 8.79
N PHE A 147 14.61 10.28 9.05
CA PHE A 147 15.47 9.69 8.04
C PHE A 147 14.78 8.48 7.43
N VAL A 148 14.62 8.48 6.12
CA VAL A 148 13.97 7.44 5.36
C VAL A 148 14.99 6.77 4.44
N THR A 149 15.08 5.44 4.52
CA THR A 149 15.89 4.64 3.61
C THR A 149 14.97 3.66 2.88
N PRO A 150 14.74 3.83 1.56
CA PRO A 150 13.99 2.87 0.77
C PRO A 150 14.86 1.65 0.51
N LEU A 151 14.29 0.47 0.64
CA LEU A 151 14.92 -0.79 0.31
C LEU A 151 14.09 -1.50 -0.76
N PRO A 152 14.73 -2.19 -1.74
CA PRO A 152 14.00 -2.95 -2.74
C PRO A 152 13.11 -4.01 -2.10
N ALA A 153 11.83 -4.00 -2.46
CA ALA A 153 10.87 -5.04 -2.13
C ALA A 153 10.79 -6.10 -3.24
N VAL A 154 10.10 -7.19 -2.99
CA VAL A 154 9.78 -8.22 -3.98
C VAL A 154 8.28 -8.25 -4.16
N HIS A 155 7.79 -7.66 -5.25
CA HIS A 155 6.36 -7.54 -5.54
C HIS A 155 6.12 -7.48 -7.05
N GLY A 156 4.88 -7.70 -7.49
CA GLY A 156 4.49 -7.78 -8.91
C GLY A 156 4.46 -6.43 -9.66
N THR A 157 5.31 -5.49 -9.29
CA THR A 157 5.44 -4.17 -9.93
C THR A 157 6.90 -3.77 -10.05
N GLU A 158 7.19 -2.72 -10.81
CA GLU A 158 8.54 -2.21 -10.97
C GLU A 158 8.95 -1.32 -9.78
N MET A 159 10.19 -1.48 -9.33
CA MET A 159 10.84 -0.69 -8.27
C MET A 159 9.98 -0.49 -7.00
N PRO A 160 9.38 -1.56 -6.42
CA PRO A 160 8.64 -1.44 -5.17
C PRO A 160 9.63 -1.25 -4.01
N PHE A 161 9.22 -0.49 -3.00
CA PHE A 161 10.00 -0.21 -1.80
C PHE A 161 9.32 -0.69 -0.53
N VAL A 162 10.14 -1.20 0.39
CA VAL A 162 9.88 -1.15 1.83
C VAL A 162 10.74 -0.03 2.42
N PHE A 163 10.32 0.57 3.55
CA PHE A 163 11.01 1.74 4.10
C PHE A 163 11.56 1.47 5.49
N ILE A 164 12.82 1.81 5.72
CA ILE A 164 13.34 2.05 7.07
C ILE A 164 13.10 3.52 7.40
N ILE A 165 12.40 3.78 8.49
CA ILE A 165 12.08 5.12 8.97
C ILE A 165 12.72 5.28 10.36
N GLU A 166 13.59 6.28 10.49
CA GLU A 166 14.36 6.51 11.70
C GLU A 166 14.04 7.90 12.28
N HIS A 167 13.81 7.95 13.58
CA HIS A 167 13.66 9.19 14.33
C HIS A 167 14.07 8.94 15.79
N ASP A 168 14.89 9.78 16.37
CA ASP A 168 15.39 9.66 17.76
C ASP A 168 15.91 8.26 18.02
N ASN A 169 16.74 7.62 17.79
CA ASN A 169 17.19 6.23 18.06
C ASN A 169 16.17 5.10 17.83
N VAL A 170 14.97 5.42 17.30
CA VAL A 170 13.97 4.43 16.93
C VAL A 170 14.04 4.18 15.43
N LYS A 171 14.12 2.91 15.05
CA LYS A 171 14.07 2.47 13.64
C LYS A 171 12.83 1.61 13.46
N TYR A 172 12.04 1.95 12.48
CA TYR A 172 10.82 1.27 12.08
C TYR A 172 10.94 0.78 10.65
N LEU A 173 10.68 -0.49 10.39
CA LEU A 173 10.60 -1.03 9.04
C LEU A 173 9.13 -1.14 8.62
N TYR A 174 8.73 -0.36 7.64
CA TYR A 174 7.48 -0.51 6.91
C TYR A 174 7.68 -1.49 5.76
N GLY A 175 7.14 -2.70 5.92
CA GLY A 175 7.36 -3.82 4.99
C GLY A 175 6.07 -4.36 4.39
N HIS A 176 5.25 -3.50 3.80
CA HIS A 176 4.00 -3.89 3.14
C HIS A 176 4.26 -4.41 1.73
N ASP A 177 3.40 -5.33 1.28
CA ASP A 177 3.32 -5.87 -0.07
C ASP A 177 4.70 -6.31 -0.61
N SER A 178 5.41 -7.05 0.19
CA SER A 178 6.63 -7.70 -0.25
C SER A 178 6.54 -9.20 0.02
N ASP A 179 6.93 -9.98 -0.95
CA ASP A 179 7.34 -11.36 -0.77
C ASP A 179 8.62 -11.42 0.06
N ILE A 180 9.24 -12.59 0.15
CA ILE A 180 10.52 -12.75 0.86
C ILE A 180 11.54 -11.79 0.25
N LEU A 181 12.04 -10.88 1.07
CA LEU A 181 13.05 -9.90 0.64
C LEU A 181 14.31 -10.61 0.15
N ARG A 182 14.98 -10.03 -0.84
CA ARG A 182 16.25 -10.54 -1.35
C ARG A 182 17.34 -10.49 -0.28
N GLU A 183 18.33 -11.35 -0.40
CA GLU A 183 19.42 -11.49 0.58
C GLU A 183 20.13 -10.16 0.87
N GLU A 184 20.42 -9.38 -0.17
CA GLU A 184 21.01 -8.04 -0.03
C GLU A 184 20.20 -7.10 0.87
N THR A 185 18.86 -7.10 0.70
CA THR A 185 17.95 -6.30 1.52
C THR A 185 17.90 -6.81 2.97
N LEU A 186 17.86 -8.14 3.14
CA LEU A 186 17.89 -8.77 4.47
C LEU A 186 19.18 -8.46 5.22
N ASP A 187 20.31 -8.52 4.53
CA ASP A 187 21.61 -8.21 5.12
C ASP A 187 21.75 -6.74 5.50
N TYR A 188 21.24 -5.83 4.67
CA TYR A 188 21.15 -4.42 5.02
C TYR A 188 20.32 -4.20 6.30
N ILE A 189 19.17 -4.86 6.42
CA ILE A 189 18.30 -4.81 7.61
C ILE A 189 19.03 -5.32 8.86
N LYS A 190 19.73 -6.46 8.76
CA LYS A 190 20.52 -7.05 9.87
C LYS A 190 21.66 -6.11 10.31
N GLN A 191 22.44 -5.60 9.36
CA GLN A 191 23.57 -4.69 9.63
C GLN A 191 23.12 -3.41 10.32
N ASN A 192 21.95 -2.90 9.98
CA ASN A 192 21.39 -1.68 10.57
C ASN A 192 20.63 -1.91 11.89
N GLN A 193 20.64 -3.13 12.43
CA GLN A 193 20.06 -3.49 13.74
C GLN A 193 18.61 -3.03 13.92
N ILE A 194 17.76 -3.26 12.89
CA ILE A 194 16.38 -2.87 12.92
C ILE A 194 15.62 -3.82 13.85
N ARG A 195 15.19 -3.33 15.01
CA ARG A 195 14.54 -4.12 16.06
C ARG A 195 13.02 -4.05 16.03
N SER A 196 12.45 -3.05 15.38
CA SER A 196 11.00 -2.89 15.25
C SER A 196 10.58 -3.19 13.83
N LEU A 197 9.99 -4.36 13.63
CA LEU A 197 9.45 -4.82 12.36
C LEU A 197 7.95 -4.58 12.36
N SER A 198 7.46 -3.71 11.52
CA SER A 198 6.11 -3.83 11.01
C SER A 198 6.18 -4.54 9.67
N THR A 199 6.40 -5.81 9.73
CA THR A 199 5.95 -6.65 8.63
C THR A 199 4.48 -6.90 8.89
N ASN A 200 3.61 -6.44 8.03
CA ASN A 200 2.33 -7.09 7.92
C ASN A 200 2.59 -8.53 7.49
N LYS A 201 2.69 -9.43 8.46
CA LYS A 201 2.37 -10.83 8.23
C LYS A 201 0.89 -11.00 7.87
N LEU A 202 0.29 -10.03 7.24
CA LEU A 202 -0.99 -10.11 6.55
C LEU A 202 -0.91 -11.02 5.32
N ILE A 203 0.25 -11.45 4.94
CA ILE A 203 0.46 -12.62 4.06
C ILE A 203 -0.24 -13.87 4.61
N LEU A 204 -0.58 -13.91 5.90
CA LEU A 204 -1.36 -15.02 6.49
C LEU A 204 -2.88 -14.82 6.44
N ILE A 205 -3.38 -13.66 6.08
CA ILE A 205 -4.74 -13.53 5.61
C ILE A 205 -4.65 -13.60 4.09
N ALA A 206 -4.46 -14.83 3.60
CA ALA A 206 -4.52 -15.11 2.18
C ALA A 206 -5.70 -14.33 1.58
N PRO A 207 -5.52 -13.61 0.48
CA PRO A 207 -6.65 -13.04 -0.26
C PRO A 207 -7.69 -14.13 -0.46
N CYS A 208 -8.95 -13.82 -0.38
CA CYS A 208 -10.01 -14.80 -0.60
C CYS A 208 -9.81 -15.62 -1.91
N ALA A 209 -9.15 -15.03 -2.89
CA ALA A 209 -8.76 -15.66 -4.15
C ALA A 209 -7.76 -16.83 -3.97
N ILE A 210 -6.82 -16.78 -3.03
CA ILE A 210 -5.85 -17.87 -2.81
C ILE A 210 -6.51 -19.08 -2.11
N LEU A 211 -7.51 -18.84 -1.26
CA LEU A 211 -8.24 -19.93 -0.63
C LEU A 211 -9.14 -20.71 -1.61
N SER A 212 -9.62 -20.07 -2.70
CA SER A 212 -10.40 -20.74 -3.74
C SER A 212 -9.54 -21.55 -4.71
N SER A 213 -8.29 -21.13 -5.01
CA SER A 213 -7.40 -21.83 -5.93
C SER A 213 -6.81 -23.13 -5.36
N ARG A 214 -6.70 -23.27 -4.04
CA ARG A 214 -6.21 -24.51 -3.40
C ARG A 214 -7.25 -25.65 -3.39
N LYS A 215 -8.52 -25.39 -3.64
CA LYS A 215 -9.55 -26.45 -3.72
C LYS A 215 -9.65 -27.14 -5.08
N ASN A 216 -9.05 -26.60 -6.14
CA ASN A 216 -9.17 -27.15 -7.49
C ASN A 216 -7.99 -27.99 -7.98
N ASN A 217 -6.93 -28.19 -7.17
CA ASN A 217 -5.77 -29.04 -7.55
C ASN A 217 -5.77 -30.42 -6.89
N GLY A 218 -6.94 -30.91 -6.46
CA GLY A 218 -7.12 -32.25 -5.93
C GLY A 218 -8.13 -33.06 -6.75
N GLY A 219 -7.66 -33.76 -7.77
CA GLY A 219 -8.40 -34.89 -8.34
C GLY A 219 -8.86 -34.72 -9.80
N LYS A 220 -8.10 -35.31 -10.71
CA LYS A 220 -8.49 -36.40 -11.59
C LYS A 220 -7.44 -36.67 -12.66
N HIS A 221 -6.57 -37.60 -12.39
CA HIS A 221 -6.11 -38.53 -13.43
C HIS A 221 -6.93 -39.79 -13.24
N GLY A 222 -7.79 -40.08 -14.18
CA GLY A 222 -8.52 -41.32 -14.34
C GLY A 222 -8.78 -41.49 -15.82
N ASN A 223 -7.88 -42.25 -16.47
CA ASN A 223 -8.13 -42.81 -17.77
C ASN A 223 -9.36 -43.75 -17.69
N ASP A 224 -10.33 -43.53 -18.54
CA ASP A 224 -11.19 -44.62 -18.98
C ASP A 224 -11.31 -44.64 -20.51
N LYS A 225 -10.86 -45.76 -21.03
CA LYS A 225 -10.88 -46.12 -22.42
C LYS A 225 -12.31 -46.34 -22.91
N ALA A 226 -12.51 -45.89 -24.11
CA ALA A 226 -13.66 -46.24 -24.92
C ALA A 226 -13.76 -47.76 -25.10
N GLU A 227 -14.93 -48.33 -24.89
CA GLU A 227 -15.38 -49.53 -25.57
C GLU A 227 -16.70 -49.29 -26.25
N ASN A 228 -16.64 -49.53 -27.55
CA ASN A 228 -17.71 -49.55 -28.54
C ASN A 228 -18.50 -50.86 -28.39
N MET A 229 -19.83 -50.78 -28.38
CA MET A 229 -20.77 -51.82 -28.87
C MET A 229 -22.12 -51.12 -28.90
N GLY A 230 -22.78 -50.88 -29.96
CA GLY A 230 -23.20 -51.84 -31.00
C GLY A 230 -24.66 -52.24 -30.80
N ASN A 231 -25.54 -51.63 -31.56
CA ASN A 231 -26.75 -52.14 -32.18
C ASN A 231 -28.04 -52.47 -31.41
N ASN A 232 -29.12 -51.99 -32.04
CA ASN A 232 -30.46 -52.52 -32.20
C ASN A 232 -31.52 -52.33 -31.09
N GLY A 233 -32.57 -51.66 -31.56
CA GLY A 233 -33.92 -51.67 -30.97
C GLY A 233 -34.67 -50.38 -31.25
#